data_bc7519fdb74ac89be84a1f8e18639824
#
_entry.id   bc7519fdb74ac89be84a1f8e18639824
#
_cell.length_a   1.000
_cell.length_b   1.000
_cell.length_c   1.000
_cell.angle_alpha   90.00
_cell.angle_beta   90.00
_cell.angle_gamma   90.00
#
_symmetry.space_group_name_H-M   'P 1'
#
loop_
_entity.id
_entity.type
_entity.pdbx_description
1 polymer ?
#
loop_
_entity_poly.entity_id
_entity_poly.type
_entity_poly.pdbx_seq_one_letter_code
_entity_poly.pdbx_strand_id
1 'polypeptide(L)'
;AYQDYGLPYCFSASLFNTGISEPNDYNKDTIEKITNNGEMTESTSDNGVRPNVLFVQLESFFDPTEYEDLQMSEDPIPNLRKMFENYSSGYFKVPSVGAGTANTEFEVLTGMNLRYFGPGEYPYKTKLKNQVCESAATAFSAFGYGTHALHNNGGNFYSRAKVFNNIGFDSFTSKEFMNILQTTENGWSKDDILLTHIKDALDSTEQEDFVFTVSVQGHGNYPTEKVIENPKITVTGAPTEEKNNAWEYYVNQVYEMDQFAGNLVKMMEERGEPTVVVFYGDHLPTMGLEAKDMKSRYLYNTNYVIWDNIGLQKEDRNIPSYQIMADVMDSLGLHSGTVFNYHQQRRQTKDYLKDLELLQYDILYGDQYVYNGKPPITEGHMQMGIKEVTLTDLVENLDETYSLYGTNFTKWSKVYINDEKQESTFLNNTRIELPNSKLK
;
A
#
# COMPACT_ATOMS: atom_id res chain seq x y z
N ALA A 1 -18.75 5.06 21.23
CA ALA A 1 -18.94 3.71 21.76
C ALA A 1 -18.34 3.54 23.16
N TYR A 2 -17.02 3.75 23.37
CA TYR A 2 -16.39 3.58 24.71
C TYR A 2 -16.94 4.55 25.75
N GLN A 3 -17.28 5.77 25.36
CA GLN A 3 -17.92 6.76 26.23
C GLN A 3 -19.37 6.39 26.55
N ASP A 4 -20.08 5.76 25.62
CA ASP A 4 -21.50 5.46 25.74
C ASP A 4 -21.76 4.12 26.43
N TYR A 5 -20.92 3.11 26.18
CA TYR A 5 -21.14 1.72 26.63
C TYR A 5 -20.09 1.21 27.62
N GLY A 6 -19.02 1.95 27.85
CA GLY A 6 -17.93 1.62 28.75
C GLY A 6 -16.94 0.57 28.21
N LEU A 7 -15.73 0.56 28.80
CA LEU A 7 -14.63 -0.30 28.38
C LEU A 7 -14.96 -1.81 28.40
N PRO A 8 -15.59 -2.39 29.45
CA PRO A 8 -15.84 -3.83 29.48
C PRO A 8 -16.76 -4.31 28.37
N TYR A 9 -17.81 -3.55 28.06
CA TYR A 9 -18.73 -3.90 26.98
C TYR A 9 -18.05 -3.80 25.61
N CYS A 10 -17.38 -2.68 25.34
CA CYS A 10 -16.66 -2.49 24.06
C CYS A 10 -15.55 -3.51 23.87
N PHE A 11 -14.82 -3.85 24.94
CA PHE A 11 -13.79 -4.89 24.92
C PHE A 11 -14.40 -6.27 24.64
N SER A 12 -15.47 -6.65 25.33
CA SER A 12 -16.16 -7.91 25.10
C SER A 12 -16.76 -7.96 23.68
N ALA A 13 -17.40 -6.90 23.23
CA ALA A 13 -17.94 -6.81 21.87
C ALA A 13 -16.85 -6.98 20.80
N SER A 14 -15.67 -6.37 21.01
CA SER A 14 -14.54 -6.53 20.08
C SER A 14 -13.93 -7.93 20.05
N LEU A 15 -14.06 -8.70 21.12
CA LEU A 15 -13.60 -10.09 21.17
C LEU A 15 -14.55 -11.08 20.48
N PHE A 16 -15.84 -10.78 20.46
CA PHE A 16 -16.87 -11.68 19.93
C PHE A 16 -17.41 -11.27 18.56
N ASN A 17 -17.27 -10.01 18.16
CA ASN A 17 -17.70 -9.50 16.86
C ASN A 17 -16.49 -9.36 15.92
N THR A 18 -15.84 -10.46 15.60
CA THR A 18 -14.79 -10.52 14.56
C THR A 18 -15.36 -11.10 13.28
N GLY A 19 -14.87 -10.62 12.15
CA GLY A 19 -15.32 -11.07 10.84
C GLY A 19 -16.63 -10.41 10.37
N ILE A 20 -17.16 -10.96 9.29
CA ILE A 20 -18.43 -10.54 8.71
C ILE A 20 -19.50 -11.54 9.14
N SER A 21 -20.58 -11.06 9.76
CA SER A 21 -21.72 -11.90 10.08
C SER A 21 -22.45 -12.33 8.81
N GLU A 22 -22.98 -13.55 8.78
CA GLU A 22 -23.75 -14.05 7.64
C GLU A 22 -24.97 -13.14 7.38
N PRO A 23 -25.07 -12.54 6.17
CA PRO A 23 -26.22 -11.72 5.80
C PRO A 23 -27.49 -12.59 5.63
N ASN A 24 -28.64 -12.08 6.06
CA ASN A 24 -29.90 -12.82 6.05
C ASN A 24 -30.33 -13.35 4.66
N ASP A 25 -29.94 -12.64 3.59
CA ASP A 25 -30.28 -13.01 2.20
C ASP A 25 -29.19 -13.83 1.50
N TYR A 26 -28.16 -14.29 2.27
CA TYR A 26 -27.08 -15.06 1.70
C TYR A 26 -27.54 -16.46 1.27
N ASN A 27 -27.43 -16.74 0.01
CA ASN A 27 -27.65 -18.06 -0.60
C ASN A 27 -27.10 -18.06 -2.03
N LYS A 28 -26.99 -19.25 -2.63
CA LYS A 28 -26.45 -19.45 -3.97
C LYS A 28 -27.20 -18.65 -5.03
N ASP A 29 -28.54 -18.70 -5.05
CA ASP A 29 -29.37 -18.03 -6.05
C ASP A 29 -29.18 -16.49 -6.00
N THR A 30 -28.97 -15.94 -4.80
CA THR A 30 -28.71 -14.51 -4.64
C THR A 30 -27.34 -14.12 -5.19
N ILE A 31 -26.30 -14.90 -4.88
CA ILE A 31 -24.94 -14.64 -5.41
C ILE A 31 -24.92 -14.79 -6.93
N GLU A 32 -25.56 -15.83 -7.50
CA GLU A 32 -25.66 -16.00 -8.96
C GLU A 32 -26.37 -14.82 -9.62
N LYS A 33 -27.44 -14.27 -9.02
CA LYS A 33 -28.10 -13.07 -9.55
C LYS A 33 -27.21 -11.82 -9.53
N ILE A 34 -26.40 -11.64 -8.49
CA ILE A 34 -25.47 -10.53 -8.40
C ILE A 34 -24.43 -10.61 -9.52
N THR A 35 -23.94 -11.81 -9.83
CA THR A 35 -22.85 -12.04 -10.78
C THR A 35 -23.33 -12.24 -12.23
N ASN A 36 -24.45 -12.92 -12.44
CA ASN A 36 -24.95 -13.27 -13.78
C ASN A 36 -25.80 -12.18 -14.45
N ASN A 37 -26.37 -11.25 -13.70
CA ASN A 37 -27.19 -10.15 -14.25
C ASN A 37 -26.37 -9.10 -15.03
N GLY A 38 -25.11 -9.32 -15.30
CA GLY A 38 -24.26 -8.38 -16.00
C GLY A 38 -23.01 -9.00 -16.57
N GLU A 39 -23.05 -10.24 -17.06
CA GLU A 39 -21.89 -10.85 -17.73
C GLU A 39 -20.55 -10.33 -17.17
N MET A 40 -20.26 -10.67 -15.91
CA MET A 40 -18.97 -10.33 -15.27
C MET A 40 -17.87 -11.17 -15.94
N THR A 41 -17.70 -10.94 -17.24
CA THR A 41 -16.70 -11.62 -18.06
C THR A 41 -15.42 -10.78 -18.07
N GLU A 42 -14.30 -11.47 -17.94
CA GLU A 42 -13.01 -10.87 -18.22
C GLU A 42 -12.99 -10.40 -19.68
N SER A 43 -12.70 -9.14 -19.90
CA SER A 43 -12.58 -8.56 -21.23
C SER A 43 -11.59 -7.41 -21.22
N THR A 44 -10.92 -7.22 -22.33
CA THR A 44 -10.21 -5.98 -22.65
C THR A 44 -11.01 -5.27 -23.73
N SER A 45 -11.41 -4.03 -23.49
CA SER A 45 -11.71 -3.12 -24.58
C SER A 45 -10.36 -2.71 -25.15
N ASP A 46 -9.99 -3.26 -26.29
CA ASP A 46 -8.70 -3.05 -26.90
C ASP A 46 -8.54 -1.59 -27.37
N ASN A 47 -8.09 -0.74 -26.46
CA ASN A 47 -7.68 0.63 -26.77
C ASN A 47 -6.23 0.65 -27.31
N GLY A 48 -5.59 -0.49 -27.46
CA GLY A 48 -4.28 -0.67 -28.09
C GLY A 48 -3.07 -0.23 -27.22
N VAL A 49 -3.30 0.39 -26.07
CA VAL A 49 -2.22 0.85 -25.16
C VAL A 49 -2.39 0.17 -23.81
N ARG A 50 -1.41 -0.64 -23.42
CA ARG A 50 -1.30 -1.20 -22.08
C ARG A 50 -0.23 -0.45 -21.31
N PRO A 51 -0.57 0.37 -20.32
CA PRO A 51 0.41 1.07 -19.51
C PRO A 51 0.90 0.22 -18.35
N ASN A 52 2.09 0.52 -17.85
CA ASN A 52 2.47 0.19 -16.48
C ASN A 52 1.50 0.89 -15.51
N VAL A 53 1.08 0.22 -14.45
CA VAL A 53 0.15 0.75 -13.46
C VAL A 53 0.80 0.73 -12.09
N LEU A 54 1.06 1.92 -11.54
CA LEU A 54 1.71 2.09 -10.25
C LEU A 54 0.71 2.67 -9.24
N PHE A 55 0.52 2.00 -8.11
CA PHE A 55 -0.24 2.52 -6.97
C PHE A 55 0.73 2.82 -5.84
N VAL A 56 0.76 4.07 -5.40
CA VAL A 56 1.69 4.56 -4.36
C VAL A 56 0.88 5.06 -3.17
N GLN A 57 0.81 4.23 -2.13
CA GLN A 57 0.20 4.56 -0.86
C GLN A 57 1.19 5.35 -0.02
N LEU A 58 0.89 6.62 0.22
CA LEU A 58 1.71 7.55 1.02
C LEU A 58 1.27 7.49 2.48
N GLU A 59 2.17 7.08 3.35
CA GLU A 59 1.92 6.92 4.79
C GLU A 59 1.49 8.22 5.45
N SER A 60 0.32 8.21 6.09
CA SER A 60 -0.26 9.33 6.83
C SER A 60 -0.41 10.63 6.00
N PHE A 61 -0.46 10.53 4.67
CA PHE A 61 -0.46 11.68 3.78
C PHE A 61 -1.86 12.30 3.64
N PHE A 62 -1.92 13.60 3.76
CA PHE A 62 -2.99 14.47 3.28
C PHE A 62 -2.39 15.85 2.96
N ASP A 63 -3.13 16.71 2.27
CA ASP A 63 -2.69 18.10 2.04
C ASP A 63 -2.73 18.88 3.37
N PRO A 64 -1.58 19.27 3.96
CA PRO A 64 -1.57 19.95 5.25
C PRO A 64 -2.31 21.29 5.24
N THR A 65 -2.54 21.89 4.07
CA THR A 65 -3.34 23.12 3.94
C THR A 65 -4.83 22.90 4.26
N GLU A 66 -5.28 21.64 4.37
CA GLU A 66 -6.63 21.29 4.83
C GLU A 66 -6.84 21.54 6.33
N TYR A 67 -5.79 21.67 7.13
CA TYR A 67 -5.89 22.08 8.53
C TYR A 67 -6.02 23.61 8.60
N GLU A 68 -7.15 24.12 9.13
CA GLU A 68 -7.56 25.53 8.97
C GLU A 68 -6.60 26.53 9.59
N ASP A 69 -6.06 26.25 10.77
CA ASP A 69 -5.26 27.22 11.55
C ASP A 69 -3.76 27.15 11.25
N LEU A 70 -3.30 26.17 10.47
CA LEU A 70 -1.89 25.97 10.20
C LEU A 70 -1.37 26.97 9.16
N GLN A 71 -0.28 27.64 9.48
CA GLN A 71 0.42 28.53 8.57
C GLN A 71 1.81 27.95 8.25
N MET A 72 2.11 27.85 6.97
CA MET A 72 3.35 27.30 6.44
C MET A 72 4.08 28.36 5.61
N SER A 73 5.42 28.40 5.71
CA SER A 73 6.24 29.39 4.98
C SER A 73 6.25 29.17 3.47
N GLU A 74 6.02 27.94 3.01
CA GLU A 74 5.96 27.54 1.61
C GLU A 74 4.88 26.45 1.41
N ASP A 75 4.48 26.19 0.16
CA ASP A 75 3.58 25.08 -0.18
C ASP A 75 4.28 23.73 0.15
N PRO A 76 3.68 22.89 1.00
CA PRO A 76 4.28 21.60 1.38
C PRO A 76 4.22 20.54 0.28
N ILE A 77 3.40 20.71 -0.76
CA ILE A 77 3.18 19.70 -1.80
C ILE A 77 3.20 20.29 -3.22
N PRO A 78 4.24 21.03 -3.62
CA PRO A 78 4.24 21.76 -4.89
C PRO A 78 4.14 20.84 -6.13
N ASN A 79 4.67 19.63 -6.09
CA ASN A 79 4.58 18.67 -7.20
C ASN A 79 3.18 18.04 -7.27
N LEU A 80 2.66 17.54 -6.16
CA LEU A 80 1.30 16.98 -6.09
C LEU A 80 0.25 18.07 -6.37
N ARG A 81 0.49 19.32 -5.95
CA ARG A 81 -0.39 20.47 -6.27
C ARG A 81 -0.55 20.64 -7.78
N LYS A 82 0.55 20.60 -8.53
CA LYS A 82 0.51 20.66 -9.99
C LYS A 82 -0.20 19.44 -10.59
N MET A 83 -0.04 18.26 -9.99
CA MET A 83 -0.76 17.08 -10.44
C MET A 83 -2.26 17.22 -10.18
N PHE A 84 -2.69 17.73 -9.02
CA PHE A 84 -4.12 17.99 -8.74
C PHE A 84 -4.76 18.98 -9.73
N GLU A 85 -4.00 19.96 -10.20
CA GLU A 85 -4.48 20.91 -11.20
C GLU A 85 -4.68 20.28 -12.58
N ASN A 86 -3.82 19.34 -12.96
CA ASN A 86 -3.72 18.84 -14.34
C ASN A 86 -4.31 17.44 -14.55
N TYR A 87 -4.46 16.63 -13.50
CA TYR A 87 -4.87 15.24 -13.55
C TYR A 87 -6.07 14.98 -12.64
N SER A 88 -6.75 13.84 -12.84
CA SER A 88 -7.90 13.43 -12.04
C SER A 88 -7.54 13.32 -10.56
N SER A 89 -8.27 14.03 -9.71
CA SER A 89 -7.97 14.12 -8.27
C SER A 89 -9.22 14.39 -7.43
N GLY A 90 -9.06 14.36 -6.11
CA GLY A 90 -10.10 14.70 -5.15
C GLY A 90 -9.83 14.17 -3.76
N TYR A 91 -10.87 14.20 -2.91
CA TYR A 91 -10.80 13.53 -1.62
C TYR A 91 -10.87 12.02 -1.79
N PHE A 92 -9.98 11.36 -1.06
CA PHE A 92 -9.91 9.90 -0.97
C PHE A 92 -10.50 9.46 0.37
N LYS A 93 -11.66 8.80 0.33
CA LYS A 93 -12.32 8.34 1.55
C LYS A 93 -11.72 7.02 2.01
N VAL A 94 -11.06 7.05 3.16
CA VAL A 94 -10.32 5.94 3.75
C VAL A 94 -11.07 5.29 4.93
N PRO A 95 -10.81 4.01 5.24
CA PRO A 95 -11.53 3.28 6.30
C PRO A 95 -11.06 3.61 7.71
N SER A 96 -9.90 4.27 7.87
CA SER A 96 -9.24 4.46 9.16
C SER A 96 -8.77 5.90 9.36
N VAL A 97 -8.56 6.29 10.63
CA VAL A 97 -8.03 7.60 11.03
C VAL A 97 -6.89 7.40 12.02
N GLY A 98 -5.75 8.06 11.79
CA GLY A 98 -4.59 8.07 12.68
C GLY A 98 -3.78 6.78 12.73
N ALA A 99 -4.28 5.69 12.17
CA ALA A 99 -3.60 4.39 12.06
C ALA A 99 -4.40 3.47 11.14
N GLY A 100 -3.81 2.33 10.74
CA GLY A 100 -4.55 1.33 9.98
C GLY A 100 -4.17 1.27 8.51
N THR A 101 -2.92 1.54 8.18
CA THR A 101 -2.35 1.46 6.83
C THR A 101 -2.80 0.22 6.06
N ALA A 102 -2.74 -0.97 6.68
CA ALA A 102 -3.17 -2.23 6.07
C ALA A 102 -4.69 -2.32 5.79
N ASN A 103 -5.51 -1.49 6.42
CA ASN A 103 -6.95 -1.45 6.16
C ASN A 103 -7.25 -0.70 4.84
N THR A 104 -6.49 0.34 4.55
CA THR A 104 -6.56 1.03 3.25
C THR A 104 -5.97 0.17 2.14
N GLU A 105 -4.82 -0.51 2.39
CA GLU A 105 -4.28 -1.52 1.47
C GLU A 105 -5.32 -2.59 1.12
N PHE A 106 -6.03 -3.12 2.14
CA PHE A 106 -7.09 -4.11 1.96
C PHE A 106 -8.18 -3.61 1.00
N GLU A 107 -8.72 -2.41 1.24
CA GLU A 107 -9.78 -1.86 0.39
C GLU A 107 -9.30 -1.60 -1.04
N VAL A 108 -8.12 -1.02 -1.21
CA VAL A 108 -7.55 -0.74 -2.53
C VAL A 108 -7.24 -2.01 -3.31
N LEU A 109 -6.60 -3.00 -2.67
CA LEU A 109 -6.14 -4.21 -3.36
C LEU A 109 -7.24 -5.23 -3.62
N THR A 110 -8.31 -5.25 -2.84
CA THR A 110 -9.38 -6.24 -3.00
C THR A 110 -10.68 -5.67 -3.54
N GLY A 111 -10.87 -4.35 -3.50
CA GLY A 111 -12.16 -3.71 -3.78
C GLY A 111 -13.21 -3.94 -2.68
N MET A 112 -12.88 -4.68 -1.64
CA MET A 112 -13.79 -4.99 -0.54
C MET A 112 -13.86 -3.85 0.46
N ASN A 113 -14.99 -3.72 1.19
CA ASN A 113 -15.22 -2.62 2.11
C ASN A 113 -15.04 -3.08 3.56
N LEU A 114 -14.17 -2.39 4.31
CA LEU A 114 -13.88 -2.71 5.71
C LEU A 114 -15.09 -2.55 6.64
N ARG A 115 -16.08 -1.74 6.26
CA ARG A 115 -17.29 -1.47 7.07
C ARG A 115 -18.08 -2.70 7.50
N TYR A 116 -17.96 -3.81 6.78
CA TYR A 116 -18.68 -5.05 7.06
C TYR A 116 -17.99 -5.92 8.12
N PHE A 117 -16.73 -5.63 8.43
CA PHE A 117 -15.98 -6.32 9.49
C PHE A 117 -16.30 -5.78 10.88
N GLY A 118 -15.92 -6.55 11.89
CA GLY A 118 -16.00 -6.12 13.28
C GLY A 118 -15.16 -4.86 13.58
N PRO A 119 -15.54 -4.08 14.60
CA PRO A 119 -14.82 -2.84 14.94
C PRO A 119 -13.34 -3.08 15.27
N GLY A 120 -12.44 -2.38 14.57
CA GLY A 120 -11.00 -2.47 14.81
C GLY A 120 -10.35 -3.72 14.25
N GLU A 121 -11.03 -4.48 13.40
CA GLU A 121 -10.46 -5.65 12.75
C GLU A 121 -9.48 -5.25 11.63
N TYR A 122 -8.45 -6.08 11.48
CA TYR A 122 -7.49 -6.01 10.39
C TYR A 122 -7.59 -7.29 9.57
N PRO A 123 -8.22 -7.29 8.38
CA PRO A 123 -8.32 -8.47 7.52
C PRO A 123 -6.98 -9.13 7.21
N TYR A 124 -5.90 -8.35 7.14
CA TYR A 124 -4.52 -8.83 7.00
C TYR A 124 -4.07 -9.74 8.16
N LYS A 125 -4.54 -9.47 9.38
CA LYS A 125 -4.17 -10.26 10.57
C LYS A 125 -5.09 -11.46 10.81
N THR A 126 -6.27 -11.45 10.22
CA THR A 126 -7.31 -12.48 10.45
C THR A 126 -7.52 -13.37 9.23
N LYS A 127 -8.10 -12.85 8.17
CA LYS A 127 -8.48 -13.64 6.99
C LYS A 127 -7.36 -13.81 5.98
N LEU A 128 -6.81 -12.72 5.44
CA LEU A 128 -5.93 -12.77 4.28
C LEU A 128 -4.58 -13.44 4.54
N LYS A 129 -4.11 -13.50 5.79
CA LYS A 129 -2.91 -14.29 6.11
C LYS A 129 -3.14 -15.80 6.10
N ASN A 130 -4.40 -16.26 6.14
CA ASN A 130 -4.76 -17.67 6.33
C ASN A 130 -5.44 -18.29 5.11
N GLN A 131 -5.86 -17.47 4.12
CA GLN A 131 -6.52 -17.97 2.92
C GLN A 131 -6.15 -17.11 1.71
N VAL A 132 -6.21 -17.72 0.53
CA VAL A 132 -6.06 -17.00 -0.74
C VAL A 132 -7.28 -16.13 -1.00
N CYS A 133 -7.07 -15.00 -1.67
CA CYS A 133 -8.12 -14.08 -2.05
C CYS A 133 -7.77 -13.39 -3.36
N GLU A 134 -8.75 -13.28 -4.25
CA GLU A 134 -8.64 -12.49 -5.46
C GLU A 134 -8.34 -11.02 -5.13
N SER A 135 -7.49 -10.39 -5.93
CA SER A 135 -7.02 -9.02 -5.71
C SER A 135 -6.65 -8.31 -7.01
N ALA A 136 -6.17 -7.07 -6.88
CA ALA A 136 -5.58 -6.34 -8.00
C ALA A 136 -4.42 -7.11 -8.65
N ALA A 137 -3.54 -7.76 -7.86
CA ALA A 137 -2.45 -8.56 -8.41
C ALA A 137 -2.98 -9.67 -9.33
N THR A 138 -3.97 -10.45 -8.87
CA THR A 138 -4.57 -11.50 -9.71
C THR A 138 -5.32 -10.95 -10.92
N ALA A 139 -5.99 -9.81 -10.76
CA ALA A 139 -6.72 -9.16 -11.86
C ALA A 139 -5.78 -8.65 -12.97
N PHE A 140 -4.64 -8.06 -12.62
CA PHE A 140 -3.62 -7.64 -13.58
C PHE A 140 -2.87 -8.84 -14.17
N SER A 141 -2.56 -9.87 -13.37
CA SER A 141 -1.95 -11.12 -13.87
C SER A 141 -2.80 -11.80 -14.93
N ALA A 142 -4.14 -11.73 -14.85
CA ALA A 142 -5.04 -12.26 -15.87
C ALA A 142 -4.82 -11.62 -17.26
N PHE A 143 -4.26 -10.40 -17.30
CA PHE A 143 -3.88 -9.72 -18.54
C PHE A 143 -2.38 -9.87 -18.87
N GLY A 144 -1.64 -10.65 -18.10
CA GLY A 144 -0.22 -10.92 -18.35
C GLY A 144 0.74 -9.88 -17.78
N TYR A 145 0.28 -9.02 -16.87
CA TYR A 145 1.16 -8.08 -16.15
C TYR A 145 2.06 -8.83 -15.16
N GLY A 146 3.30 -8.36 -14.99
CA GLY A 146 4.09 -8.66 -13.79
C GLY A 146 3.51 -7.92 -12.58
N THR A 147 3.55 -8.54 -11.39
CA THR A 147 2.90 -7.96 -10.21
C THR A 147 3.87 -7.86 -9.03
N HIS A 148 4.14 -6.64 -8.60
CA HIS A 148 5.19 -6.34 -7.63
C HIS A 148 4.67 -5.51 -6.46
N ALA A 149 4.97 -5.94 -5.22
CA ALA A 149 4.71 -5.15 -4.03
C ALA A 149 6.03 -4.61 -3.45
N LEU A 150 6.01 -3.39 -2.93
CA LEU A 150 7.16 -2.69 -2.37
C LEU A 150 6.79 -2.03 -1.04
N HIS A 151 7.68 -2.11 -0.04
CA HIS A 151 7.49 -1.41 1.23
C HIS A 151 8.83 -1.13 1.91
N ASN A 152 9.16 0.14 2.14
CA ASN A 152 10.42 0.53 2.80
C ASN A 152 10.40 0.36 4.32
N ASN A 153 9.55 -0.53 4.84
CA ASN A 153 9.53 -1.01 6.22
C ASN A 153 9.48 -2.55 6.28
N GLY A 154 9.44 -3.12 7.50
CA GLY A 154 9.53 -4.57 7.73
C GLY A 154 8.45 -5.39 7.06
N GLY A 155 8.84 -6.40 6.27
CA GLY A 155 7.93 -7.22 5.47
C GLY A 155 6.95 -8.07 6.28
N ASN A 156 7.24 -8.33 7.56
CA ASN A 156 6.33 -9.08 8.43
C ASN A 156 5.33 -8.19 9.19
N PHE A 157 5.49 -6.89 9.16
CA PHE A 157 4.51 -5.99 9.78
C PHE A 157 3.16 -6.13 9.09
N TYR A 158 2.06 -6.26 9.83
CA TYR A 158 0.74 -6.67 9.36
C TYR A 158 0.69 -8.03 8.64
N SER A 159 1.73 -8.87 8.74
CA SER A 159 1.87 -10.14 8.01
C SER A 159 1.93 -9.97 6.48
N ARG A 160 2.40 -8.81 5.98
CA ARG A 160 2.39 -8.46 4.54
C ARG A 160 3.01 -9.54 3.66
N ALA A 161 4.15 -10.11 4.03
CA ALA A 161 4.78 -11.17 3.23
C ALA A 161 3.82 -12.35 2.98
N LYS A 162 3.09 -12.80 4.01
CA LYS A 162 2.11 -13.88 3.84
C LYS A 162 0.86 -13.41 3.09
N VAL A 163 0.38 -12.21 3.39
CA VAL A 163 -0.81 -11.64 2.74
C VAL A 163 -0.57 -11.43 1.24
N PHE A 164 0.53 -10.78 0.85
CA PHE A 164 0.82 -10.51 -0.56
C PHE A 164 1.00 -11.81 -1.36
N ASN A 165 1.61 -12.85 -0.76
CA ASN A 165 1.63 -14.18 -1.36
C ASN A 165 0.21 -14.74 -1.57
N ASN A 166 -0.66 -14.64 -0.57
CA ASN A 166 -2.02 -15.18 -0.62
C ASN A 166 -2.95 -14.41 -1.57
N ILE A 167 -2.64 -13.15 -1.86
CA ILE A 167 -3.42 -12.32 -2.81
C ILE A 167 -2.76 -12.20 -4.18
N GLY A 168 -1.72 -13.00 -4.45
CA GLY A 168 -1.25 -13.31 -5.80
C GLY A 168 -0.20 -12.37 -6.39
N PHE A 169 0.59 -11.64 -5.57
CA PHE A 169 1.77 -10.93 -6.08
C PHE A 169 2.88 -11.90 -6.49
N ASP A 170 3.59 -11.57 -7.56
CA ASP A 170 4.77 -12.33 -8.03
C ASP A 170 6.01 -12.03 -7.17
N SER A 171 6.14 -10.80 -6.69
CA SER A 171 7.26 -10.43 -5.83
C SER A 171 6.89 -9.42 -4.74
N PHE A 172 7.63 -9.47 -3.62
CA PHE A 172 7.56 -8.46 -2.55
C PHE A 172 8.95 -8.02 -2.10
N THR A 173 9.26 -6.75 -2.29
CA THR A 173 10.49 -6.11 -1.82
C THR A 173 10.22 -5.28 -0.58
N SER A 174 10.56 -5.81 0.59
CA SER A 174 10.52 -5.10 1.86
C SER A 174 11.87 -4.49 2.21
N LYS A 175 11.96 -3.72 3.30
CA LYS A 175 13.22 -3.06 3.71
C LYS A 175 14.38 -4.03 3.92
N GLU A 176 14.07 -5.30 4.21
CA GLU A 176 15.09 -6.34 4.38
C GLU A 176 15.88 -6.61 3.08
N PHE A 177 15.28 -6.24 1.94
CA PHE A 177 15.89 -6.34 0.60
C PHE A 177 16.37 -4.98 0.07
N MET A 178 16.29 -3.91 0.88
CA MET A 178 16.71 -2.56 0.51
C MET A 178 17.97 -2.16 1.30
N ASN A 179 18.93 -1.53 0.63
CA ASN A 179 20.08 -0.90 1.27
C ASN A 179 19.73 0.54 1.67
N ILE A 180 18.87 0.68 2.68
CA ILE A 180 18.39 1.97 3.18
C ILE A 180 19.55 2.71 3.85
N LEU A 181 19.89 3.87 3.30
CA LEU A 181 20.97 4.74 3.75
C LEU A 181 20.48 5.94 4.57
N GLN A 182 19.22 6.37 4.34
CA GLN A 182 18.65 7.56 4.94
C GLN A 182 17.40 7.23 5.75
N THR A 183 17.33 7.82 6.91
CA THR A 183 16.16 7.75 7.80
C THR A 183 15.75 9.16 8.21
N THR A 184 14.50 9.31 8.62
CA THR A 184 14.01 10.50 9.30
C THR A 184 14.65 10.60 10.69
N GLU A 185 14.49 11.73 11.36
CA GLU A 185 14.96 11.95 12.72
C GLU A 185 14.36 10.94 13.73
N ASN A 186 13.18 10.40 13.40
CA ASN A 186 12.51 9.34 14.17
C ASN A 186 12.89 7.91 13.73
N GLY A 187 13.83 7.78 12.79
CA GLY A 187 14.37 6.49 12.35
C GLY A 187 13.51 5.74 11.32
N TRP A 188 12.47 6.35 10.76
CA TRP A 188 11.74 5.80 9.62
C TRP A 188 12.56 5.91 8.34
N SER A 189 12.44 4.92 7.47
CA SER A 189 13.10 4.98 6.15
C SER A 189 12.54 6.12 5.31
N LYS A 190 13.40 6.90 4.68
CA LYS A 190 12.95 7.91 3.69
C LYS A 190 12.42 7.23 2.44
N ASP A 191 11.44 7.85 1.79
CA ASP A 191 10.71 7.25 0.67
C ASP A 191 11.50 7.28 -0.64
N ASP A 192 12.52 8.12 -0.75
CA ASP A 192 13.36 8.22 -1.95
C ASP A 192 14.01 6.89 -2.36
N ILE A 193 14.29 5.98 -1.42
CA ILE A 193 14.80 4.62 -1.71
C ILE A 193 13.84 3.82 -2.61
N LEU A 194 12.53 4.10 -2.54
CA LEU A 194 11.52 3.41 -3.33
C LEU A 194 11.69 3.65 -4.84
N LEU A 195 12.25 4.80 -5.26
CA LEU A 195 12.52 5.08 -6.69
C LEU A 195 13.39 3.99 -7.31
N THR A 196 14.46 3.62 -6.61
CA THR A 196 15.37 2.55 -7.09
C THR A 196 14.63 1.22 -7.22
N HIS A 197 13.81 0.86 -6.23
CA HIS A 197 13.14 -0.43 -6.21
C HIS A 197 11.91 -0.50 -7.12
N ILE A 198 11.23 0.64 -7.37
CA ILE A 198 10.21 0.74 -8.42
C ILE A 198 10.85 0.54 -9.80
N LYS A 199 11.99 1.21 -10.04
CA LYS A 199 12.74 1.00 -11.28
C LYS A 199 13.18 -0.46 -11.44
N ASP A 200 13.71 -1.07 -10.39
CA ASP A 200 14.12 -2.48 -10.40
C ASP A 200 12.95 -3.42 -10.71
N ALA A 201 11.75 -3.12 -10.20
CA ALA A 201 10.54 -3.88 -10.50
C ALA A 201 10.18 -3.78 -11.98
N LEU A 202 10.08 -2.56 -12.51
CA LEU A 202 9.78 -2.29 -13.93
C LEU A 202 10.83 -2.82 -14.90
N ASP A 203 12.07 -3.02 -14.46
CA ASP A 203 13.15 -3.57 -15.27
C ASP A 203 13.25 -5.11 -15.17
N SER A 204 12.47 -5.74 -14.28
CA SER A 204 12.58 -7.17 -14.01
C SER A 204 11.78 -8.04 -14.98
N THR A 205 10.87 -7.44 -15.73
CA THR A 205 9.95 -8.12 -16.66
C THR A 205 10.04 -7.49 -18.05
N GLU A 206 9.58 -8.21 -19.07
CA GLU A 206 9.51 -7.70 -20.46
C GLU A 206 8.09 -7.19 -20.79
N GLN A 207 7.10 -7.56 -19.98
CA GLN A 207 5.70 -7.12 -20.09
C GLN A 207 5.44 -5.88 -19.23
N GLU A 208 4.23 -5.36 -19.32
CA GLU A 208 3.75 -4.30 -18.45
C GLU A 208 3.64 -4.78 -17.01
N ASP A 209 3.79 -3.87 -16.06
CA ASP A 209 3.81 -4.17 -14.65
C ASP A 209 2.70 -3.46 -13.87
N PHE A 210 2.16 -4.18 -12.88
CA PHE A 210 1.41 -3.62 -11.77
C PHE A 210 2.31 -3.54 -10.54
N VAL A 211 2.60 -2.31 -10.09
CA VAL A 211 3.49 -2.07 -8.94
C VAL A 211 2.72 -1.41 -7.82
N PHE A 212 2.58 -2.10 -6.69
CA PHE A 212 1.95 -1.59 -5.48
C PHE A 212 3.00 -1.20 -4.45
N THR A 213 3.11 0.09 -4.16
CA THR A 213 4.14 0.64 -3.27
C THR A 213 3.50 1.24 -2.02
N VAL A 214 4.00 0.86 -0.84
CA VAL A 214 3.60 1.43 0.45
C VAL A 214 4.79 2.17 1.06
N SER A 215 4.65 3.47 1.29
CA SER A 215 5.68 4.28 1.94
C SER A 215 5.62 4.19 3.47
N VAL A 216 6.62 4.74 4.17
CA VAL A 216 6.65 4.77 5.65
C VAL A 216 7.12 6.10 6.23
N GLN A 217 7.66 7.00 5.42
CA GLN A 217 8.33 8.21 5.91
C GLN A 217 7.42 9.10 6.77
N GLY A 218 6.15 9.23 6.42
CA GLY A 218 5.14 10.01 7.15
C GLY A 218 4.66 9.42 8.47
N HIS A 219 5.13 8.22 8.84
CA HIS A 219 4.62 7.49 10.01
C HIS A 219 4.84 8.24 11.32
N GLY A 220 3.84 8.16 12.20
CA GLY A 220 3.84 8.77 13.55
C GLY A 220 4.96 8.24 14.46
N ASN A 221 5.03 8.66 15.49
CA ASN A 221 5.42 9.44 16.64
C ASN A 221 6.01 10.81 16.24
N TYR A 222 5.19 11.81 16.13
CA TYR A 222 5.64 13.15 15.75
C TYR A 222 6.29 13.81 16.97
N PRO A 223 7.56 14.28 16.87
CA PRO A 223 8.30 14.83 18.00
C PRO A 223 7.65 16.10 18.52
N THR A 224 7.51 16.23 19.84
CA THR A 224 7.04 17.44 20.49
C THR A 224 8.16 18.46 20.73
N GLU A 225 9.40 18.03 20.53
CA GLU A 225 10.59 18.89 20.56
C GLU A 225 11.04 19.23 19.15
N LYS A 226 11.77 20.31 18.99
CA LYS A 226 12.33 20.70 17.68
C LYS A 226 13.51 19.79 17.34
N VAL A 227 13.32 18.90 16.37
CA VAL A 227 14.35 17.91 15.94
C VAL A 227 14.99 18.26 14.61
N ILE A 228 14.36 19.11 13.78
CA ILE A 228 14.92 19.59 12.51
C ILE A 228 15.56 20.95 12.79
N GLU A 229 16.88 21.04 12.68
CA GLU A 229 17.60 22.31 12.94
C GLU A 229 17.27 23.40 11.92
N ASN A 230 17.21 23.03 10.64
CA ASN A 230 16.94 23.93 9.52
C ASN A 230 15.78 23.37 8.67
N PRO A 231 14.52 23.51 9.13
CA PRO A 231 13.40 23.00 8.39
C PRO A 231 13.26 23.71 7.05
N LYS A 232 12.93 23.00 5.98
CA LYS A 232 12.62 23.57 4.68
C LYS A 232 11.37 24.44 4.77
N ILE A 233 10.38 23.98 5.54
CA ILE A 233 9.11 24.68 5.77
C ILE A 233 8.97 24.94 7.26
N THR A 234 8.84 26.20 7.63
CA THR A 234 8.50 26.58 9.01
C THR A 234 6.99 26.62 9.19
N VAL A 235 6.54 26.17 10.37
CA VAL A 235 5.10 26.02 10.67
C VAL A 235 4.76 26.82 11.92
N THR A 236 3.60 27.51 11.88
CA THR A 236 3.00 28.22 13.00
C THR A 236 1.49 28.02 13.01
N GLY A 237 0.80 28.45 14.08
CA GLY A 237 -0.66 28.40 14.18
C GLY A 237 -1.20 27.22 14.98
N ALA A 238 -0.37 26.25 15.36
CA ALA A 238 -0.83 25.18 16.26
C ALA A 238 -1.05 25.70 17.70
N PRO A 239 -1.94 25.06 18.49
CA PRO A 239 -2.36 25.58 19.80
C PRO A 239 -1.26 25.65 20.87
N THR A 240 -0.21 24.83 20.77
CA THR A 240 0.94 24.81 21.71
C THR A 240 2.24 24.67 20.93
N GLU A 241 3.36 24.99 21.59
CA GLU A 241 4.69 24.83 21.00
C GLU A 241 5.00 23.36 20.64
N GLU A 242 4.64 22.43 21.50
CA GLU A 242 4.84 20.98 21.25
C GLU A 242 4.05 20.53 20.01
N LYS A 243 2.80 20.98 19.86
CA LYS A 243 2.02 20.68 18.66
C LYS A 243 2.60 21.35 17.44
N ASN A 244 3.12 22.57 17.59
CA ASN A 244 3.74 23.28 16.47
C ASN A 244 5.00 22.55 15.99
N ASN A 245 5.84 22.06 16.90
CA ASN A 245 7.02 21.26 16.56
C ASN A 245 6.64 19.94 15.87
N ALA A 246 5.59 19.26 16.34
CA ALA A 246 5.08 18.05 15.72
C ALA A 246 4.57 18.30 14.29
N TRP A 247 3.85 19.40 14.07
CA TRP A 247 3.41 19.82 12.75
C TRP A 247 4.57 20.21 11.83
N GLU A 248 5.56 20.96 12.33
CA GLU A 248 6.74 21.34 11.54
C GLU A 248 7.51 20.09 11.10
N TYR A 249 7.71 19.12 11.99
CA TYR A 249 8.29 17.84 11.63
C TYR A 249 7.48 17.13 10.54
N TYR A 250 6.17 16.94 10.75
CA TYR A 250 5.30 16.24 9.82
C TYR A 250 5.26 16.92 8.44
N VAL A 251 5.08 18.24 8.39
CA VAL A 251 5.01 19.01 7.14
C VAL A 251 6.30 18.88 6.32
N ASN A 252 7.47 18.83 6.99
CA ASN A 252 8.73 18.60 6.30
C ASN A 252 8.88 17.16 5.79
N GLN A 253 8.30 16.16 6.47
CA GLN A 253 8.23 14.80 5.91
C GLN A 253 7.27 14.74 4.72
N VAL A 254 6.13 15.43 4.76
CA VAL A 254 5.21 15.55 3.62
C VAL A 254 5.87 16.24 2.43
N TYR A 255 6.66 17.28 2.67
CA TYR A 255 7.44 17.92 1.60
C TYR A 255 8.42 16.95 0.92
N GLU A 256 9.14 16.14 1.69
CA GLU A 256 10.02 15.12 1.10
C GLU A 256 9.24 14.03 0.35
N MET A 257 8.07 13.61 0.84
CA MET A 257 7.17 12.69 0.10
C MET A 257 6.68 13.31 -1.21
N ASP A 258 6.38 14.61 -1.23
CA ASP A 258 6.05 15.33 -2.46
C ASP A 258 7.22 15.34 -3.47
N GLN A 259 8.47 15.53 -2.98
CA GLN A 259 9.65 15.43 -3.84
C GLN A 259 9.83 14.02 -4.38
N PHE A 260 9.59 12.98 -3.58
CA PHE A 260 9.58 11.59 -4.04
C PHE A 260 8.53 11.40 -5.15
N ALA A 261 7.30 11.89 -4.97
CA ALA A 261 6.24 11.80 -5.98
C ALA A 261 6.62 12.52 -7.28
N GLY A 262 7.20 13.72 -7.20
CA GLY A 262 7.69 14.47 -8.34
C GLY A 262 8.83 13.76 -9.08
N ASN A 263 9.76 13.18 -8.33
CA ASN A 263 10.88 12.40 -8.89
C ASN A 263 10.41 11.11 -9.55
N LEU A 264 9.38 10.45 -8.99
CA LEU A 264 8.78 9.25 -9.59
C LEU A 264 8.14 9.59 -10.94
N VAL A 265 7.34 10.64 -11.00
CA VAL A 265 6.74 11.11 -12.27
C VAL A 265 7.81 11.43 -13.30
N LYS A 266 8.84 12.18 -12.93
CA LYS A 266 9.97 12.48 -13.80
C LYS A 266 10.66 11.21 -14.32
N MET A 267 10.86 10.23 -13.45
CA MET A 267 11.46 8.94 -13.83
C MET A 267 10.58 8.20 -14.85
N MET A 268 9.25 8.25 -14.72
CA MET A 268 8.33 7.64 -15.69
C MET A 268 8.32 8.39 -17.01
N GLU A 269 8.39 9.72 -16.99
CA GLU A 269 8.53 10.55 -18.20
C GLU A 269 9.84 10.23 -18.94
N GLU A 270 10.96 10.13 -18.22
CA GLU A 270 12.27 9.80 -18.79
C GLU A 270 12.31 8.36 -19.32
N ARG A 271 11.59 7.42 -18.70
CA ARG A 271 11.44 6.05 -19.18
C ARG A 271 10.68 5.99 -20.51
N GLY A 272 9.70 6.88 -20.71
CA GLY A 272 8.95 7.01 -21.96
C GLY A 272 7.98 5.86 -22.25
N GLU A 273 7.77 4.94 -21.34
CA GLU A 273 6.77 3.87 -21.45
C GLU A 273 5.39 4.38 -21.04
N PRO A 274 4.30 3.89 -21.67
CA PRO A 274 2.95 4.16 -21.22
C PRO A 274 2.80 3.84 -19.72
N THR A 275 2.37 4.81 -18.93
CA THR A 275 2.33 4.62 -17.47
C THR A 275 1.18 5.43 -16.84
N VAL A 276 0.54 4.83 -15.85
CA VAL A 276 -0.41 5.46 -14.93
C VAL A 276 0.14 5.34 -13.50
N VAL A 277 0.18 6.44 -12.76
CA VAL A 277 0.60 6.47 -11.35
C VAL A 277 -0.51 7.04 -10.48
N VAL A 278 -0.94 6.30 -9.49
CA VAL A 278 -1.95 6.70 -8.51
C VAL A 278 -1.27 6.97 -7.18
N PHE A 279 -1.24 8.24 -6.75
CA PHE A 279 -0.79 8.62 -5.41
C PHE A 279 -2.00 8.82 -4.51
N TYR A 280 -1.96 8.32 -3.28
CA TYR A 280 -3.01 8.55 -2.30
C TYR A 280 -2.51 8.39 -0.86
N GLY A 281 -3.15 9.11 0.08
CA GLY A 281 -2.89 8.94 1.51
C GLY A 281 -3.76 7.84 2.11
N ASP A 282 -3.19 7.06 3.02
CA ASP A 282 -3.88 5.93 3.64
C ASP A 282 -4.77 6.30 4.83
N HIS A 283 -4.40 7.32 5.58
CA HIS A 283 -5.15 7.90 6.71
C HIS A 283 -4.55 9.24 7.13
N LEU A 284 -5.26 9.99 7.96
CA LEU A 284 -4.72 11.21 8.58
C LEU A 284 -3.67 10.85 9.64
N PRO A 285 -2.70 11.76 9.93
CA PRO A 285 -1.69 11.56 10.95
C PRO A 285 -2.28 11.51 12.37
N THR A 286 -1.59 10.80 13.28
CA THR A 286 -1.98 10.66 14.69
C THR A 286 -1.63 11.92 15.50
N MET A 287 -2.32 13.03 15.23
CA MET A 287 -2.09 14.34 15.88
C MET A 287 -3.28 14.82 16.69
N GLY A 288 -4.25 13.96 16.96
CA GLY A 288 -5.47 14.34 17.70
C GLY A 288 -6.35 15.31 16.92
N LEU A 289 -6.44 15.15 15.59
CA LEU A 289 -7.25 15.98 14.72
C LEU A 289 -8.74 15.81 15.03
N GLU A 290 -9.47 16.90 15.02
CA GLU A 290 -10.92 16.92 15.10
C GLU A 290 -11.53 17.38 13.76
N ALA A 291 -12.73 16.90 13.45
CA ALA A 291 -13.40 17.26 12.21
C ALA A 291 -13.57 18.80 12.02
N LYS A 292 -13.72 19.52 13.14
CA LYS A 292 -13.85 20.99 13.11
C LYS A 292 -12.59 21.72 12.66
N ASP A 293 -11.42 21.07 12.77
CA ASP A 293 -10.12 21.65 12.44
C ASP A 293 -9.80 21.50 10.94
N MET A 294 -10.56 20.64 10.24
CA MET A 294 -10.37 20.33 8.83
C MET A 294 -11.31 21.14 7.94
N LYS A 295 -10.83 21.65 6.81
CA LYS A 295 -11.68 22.31 5.79
C LYS A 295 -12.78 21.39 5.28
N SER A 296 -12.49 20.11 5.09
CA SER A 296 -13.47 19.10 4.69
C SER A 296 -14.53 18.78 5.76
N ARG A 297 -14.31 19.17 7.03
CA ARG A 297 -15.11 18.79 8.21
C ARG A 297 -15.28 17.28 8.39
N TYR A 298 -14.34 16.48 7.85
CA TYR A 298 -14.43 15.04 7.87
C TYR A 298 -13.05 14.38 8.03
N LEU A 299 -12.90 13.46 8.99
CA LEU A 299 -11.61 12.85 9.34
C LEU A 299 -11.21 11.66 8.47
N TYR A 300 -12.13 11.11 7.68
CA TYR A 300 -11.87 9.95 6.83
C TYR A 300 -11.56 10.35 5.38
N ASN A 301 -11.14 11.60 5.16
CA ASN A 301 -10.69 12.08 3.87
C ASN A 301 -9.18 12.32 3.90
N THR A 302 -8.48 11.71 2.96
CA THR A 302 -7.15 12.09 2.51
C THR A 302 -7.25 12.64 1.09
N ASN A 303 -6.17 12.68 0.33
CA ASN A 303 -6.16 13.15 -1.05
C ASN A 303 -5.63 12.05 -1.98
N TYR A 304 -6.08 12.05 -3.24
CA TYR A 304 -5.52 11.22 -4.29
C TYR A 304 -5.34 12.00 -5.59
N VAL A 305 -4.46 11.50 -6.45
CA VAL A 305 -4.30 11.95 -7.83
C VAL A 305 -3.91 10.77 -8.72
N ILE A 306 -4.42 10.77 -9.95
CA ILE A 306 -4.10 9.80 -11.00
C ILE A 306 -3.31 10.52 -12.08
N TRP A 307 -1.98 10.42 -12.04
CA TRP A 307 -1.11 10.92 -13.10
C TRP A 307 -0.99 9.90 -14.22
N ASP A 308 -0.90 10.34 -15.46
CA ASP A 308 -0.64 9.49 -16.61
C ASP A 308 0.11 10.23 -17.72
N ASN A 309 0.77 9.48 -18.61
CA ASN A 309 1.38 9.98 -19.84
C ASN A 309 0.69 9.44 -21.12
N ILE A 310 -0.50 8.88 -20.96
CA ILE A 310 -1.28 8.27 -22.06
C ILE A 310 -2.50 9.11 -22.48
N GLY A 311 -2.77 10.21 -21.79
CA GLY A 311 -3.81 11.18 -22.12
C GLY A 311 -5.20 10.79 -21.63
N LEU A 312 -5.31 10.22 -20.42
CA LEU A 312 -6.61 9.97 -19.79
C LEU A 312 -7.38 11.28 -19.60
N GLN A 313 -8.67 11.22 -19.76
CA GLN A 313 -9.52 12.39 -19.52
C GLN A 313 -9.54 12.72 -18.03
N LYS A 314 -9.22 14.00 -17.68
CA LYS A 314 -9.31 14.49 -16.31
C LYS A 314 -10.76 14.48 -15.82
N GLU A 315 -11.01 13.83 -14.70
CA GLU A 315 -12.30 13.77 -14.03
C GLU A 315 -12.11 13.89 -12.52
N ASP A 316 -12.34 15.09 -11.97
CA ASP A 316 -12.19 15.33 -10.53
C ASP A 316 -13.44 14.83 -9.78
N ARG A 317 -13.22 13.98 -8.79
CA ARG A 317 -14.29 13.46 -7.94
C ARG A 317 -13.77 12.91 -6.62
N ASN A 318 -14.64 12.87 -5.62
CA ASN A 318 -14.34 12.17 -4.36
C ASN A 318 -14.61 10.69 -4.52
N ILE A 319 -13.66 9.85 -4.09
CA ILE A 319 -13.75 8.40 -4.29
C ILE A 319 -13.43 7.64 -2.99
N PRO A 320 -14.18 6.58 -2.65
CA PRO A 320 -13.78 5.70 -1.56
C PRO A 320 -12.66 4.73 -2.00
N SER A 321 -11.79 4.38 -1.06
CA SER A 321 -10.61 3.53 -1.27
C SER A 321 -10.92 2.20 -1.96
N TYR A 322 -12.04 1.55 -1.63
CA TYR A 322 -12.45 0.29 -2.24
C TYR A 322 -12.92 0.38 -3.70
N GLN A 323 -13.04 1.59 -4.29
CA GLN A 323 -13.46 1.77 -5.68
C GLN A 323 -12.33 2.20 -6.62
N ILE A 324 -11.24 2.80 -6.11
CA ILE A 324 -10.23 3.45 -6.96
C ILE A 324 -9.56 2.49 -7.94
N MET A 325 -9.27 1.25 -7.53
CA MET A 325 -8.67 0.25 -8.41
C MET A 325 -9.60 -0.10 -9.58
N ALA A 326 -10.88 -0.33 -9.29
CA ALA A 326 -11.88 -0.61 -10.31
C ALA A 326 -12.04 0.55 -11.31
N ASP A 327 -11.96 1.79 -10.84
CA ASP A 327 -12.07 2.98 -11.68
C ASP A 327 -10.86 3.15 -12.60
N VAL A 328 -9.65 2.92 -12.09
CA VAL A 328 -8.43 2.96 -12.91
C VAL A 328 -8.48 1.84 -13.95
N MET A 329 -8.82 0.62 -13.57
CA MET A 329 -8.98 -0.49 -14.51
C MET A 329 -10.02 -0.20 -15.58
N ASP A 330 -11.17 0.38 -15.20
CA ASP A 330 -12.25 0.76 -16.15
C ASP A 330 -11.76 1.81 -17.16
N SER A 331 -11.02 2.82 -16.68
CA SER A 331 -10.42 3.86 -17.57
C SER A 331 -9.42 3.30 -18.58
N LEU A 332 -8.81 2.15 -18.26
CA LEU A 332 -7.88 1.43 -19.13
C LEU A 332 -8.57 0.34 -19.97
N GLY A 333 -9.88 0.16 -19.81
CA GLY A 333 -10.64 -0.90 -20.47
C GLY A 333 -10.30 -2.30 -19.97
N LEU A 334 -9.80 -2.42 -18.75
CA LEU A 334 -9.45 -3.69 -18.10
C LEU A 334 -10.60 -4.15 -17.21
N HIS A 335 -11.22 -5.27 -17.57
CA HIS A 335 -12.36 -5.85 -16.86
C HIS A 335 -11.98 -7.25 -16.37
N SER A 336 -11.39 -7.34 -15.18
CA SER A 336 -11.02 -8.56 -14.49
C SER A 336 -11.18 -8.42 -12.99
N GLY A 337 -11.26 -9.55 -12.30
CA GLY A 337 -11.50 -9.58 -10.87
C GLY A 337 -12.97 -9.40 -10.50
N THR A 338 -13.50 -10.32 -9.72
CA THR A 338 -14.93 -10.39 -9.36
C THR A 338 -15.45 -9.09 -8.75
N VAL A 339 -14.76 -8.58 -7.72
CA VAL A 339 -15.19 -7.37 -6.99
C VAL A 339 -14.96 -6.11 -7.84
N PHE A 340 -13.90 -6.04 -8.64
CA PHE A 340 -13.65 -4.88 -9.50
C PHE A 340 -14.68 -4.79 -10.63
N ASN A 341 -14.98 -5.89 -11.30
CA ASN A 341 -16.07 -5.94 -12.29
C ASN A 341 -17.43 -5.57 -11.66
N TYR A 342 -17.68 -6.02 -10.44
CA TYR A 342 -18.87 -5.63 -9.68
C TYR A 342 -18.95 -4.10 -9.52
N HIS A 343 -17.87 -3.44 -9.09
CA HIS A 343 -17.83 -1.98 -8.97
C HIS A 343 -18.05 -1.27 -10.31
N GLN A 344 -17.38 -1.71 -11.36
CA GLN A 344 -17.50 -1.13 -12.70
C GLN A 344 -18.95 -1.17 -13.20
N GLN A 345 -19.67 -2.27 -12.97
CA GLN A 345 -21.00 -2.49 -13.51
C GLN A 345 -22.13 -2.03 -12.57
N ARG A 346 -21.94 -2.07 -11.25
CA ARG A 346 -23.03 -1.99 -10.27
C ARG A 346 -22.99 -0.78 -9.33
N ARG A 347 -21.94 0.04 -9.34
CA ARG A 347 -21.80 1.17 -8.39
C ARG A 347 -22.94 2.19 -8.42
N GLN A 348 -23.72 2.25 -9.51
CA GLN A 348 -24.88 3.13 -9.63
C GLN A 348 -26.23 2.47 -9.26
N THR A 349 -26.23 1.19 -8.90
CA THR A 349 -27.45 0.48 -8.56
C THR A 349 -27.90 0.79 -7.13
N LYS A 350 -29.23 0.68 -6.90
CA LYS A 350 -29.83 0.97 -5.57
C LYS A 350 -29.31 0.03 -4.48
N ASP A 351 -29.09 -1.23 -4.80
CA ASP A 351 -28.71 -2.28 -3.84
C ASP A 351 -27.19 -2.50 -3.77
N TYR A 352 -26.41 -1.60 -4.38
CA TYR A 352 -24.96 -1.71 -4.52
C TYR A 352 -24.23 -2.12 -3.23
N LEU A 353 -24.44 -1.41 -2.12
CA LEU A 353 -23.72 -1.73 -0.86
C LEU A 353 -24.21 -3.02 -0.21
N LYS A 354 -25.48 -3.38 -0.39
CA LYS A 354 -26.05 -4.63 0.10
C LYS A 354 -25.48 -5.83 -0.68
N ASP A 355 -25.46 -5.73 -1.99
CA ASP A 355 -24.94 -6.78 -2.86
C ASP A 355 -23.41 -6.93 -2.68
N LEU A 356 -22.68 -5.83 -2.44
CA LEU A 356 -21.25 -5.88 -2.12
C LEU A 356 -21.00 -6.63 -0.80
N GLU A 357 -21.83 -6.44 0.23
CA GLU A 357 -21.73 -7.18 1.49
C GLU A 357 -21.90 -8.68 1.29
N LEU A 358 -22.92 -9.08 0.52
CA LEU A 358 -23.20 -10.47 0.17
C LEU A 358 -22.03 -11.09 -0.60
N LEU A 359 -21.53 -10.40 -1.62
CA LEU A 359 -20.40 -10.86 -2.42
C LEU A 359 -19.12 -11.00 -1.60
N GLN A 360 -18.81 -10.01 -0.76
CA GLN A 360 -17.65 -10.03 0.13
C GLN A 360 -17.76 -11.14 1.19
N TYR A 361 -18.97 -11.35 1.75
CA TYR A 361 -19.21 -12.47 2.65
C TYR A 361 -18.98 -13.81 1.95
N ASP A 362 -19.55 -14.00 0.76
CA ASP A 362 -19.39 -15.23 -0.01
C ASP A 362 -17.92 -15.57 -0.27
N ILE A 363 -17.11 -14.58 -0.68
CA ILE A 363 -15.68 -14.76 -0.97
C ILE A 363 -14.87 -15.11 0.28
N LEU A 364 -15.11 -14.42 1.40
CA LEU A 364 -14.24 -14.52 2.58
C LEU A 364 -14.72 -15.52 3.64
N TYR A 365 -16.01 -15.70 3.79
CA TYR A 365 -16.62 -16.46 4.89
C TYR A 365 -17.62 -17.50 4.45
N GLY A 366 -18.22 -17.34 3.27
CA GLY A 366 -19.27 -18.18 2.72
C GLY A 366 -18.75 -19.40 1.95
N ASP A 367 -19.63 -19.96 1.15
CA ASP A 367 -19.39 -21.19 0.38
C ASP A 367 -18.71 -20.93 -0.97
N GLN A 368 -18.33 -19.67 -1.25
CA GLN A 368 -17.68 -19.26 -2.50
C GLN A 368 -18.52 -19.62 -3.75
N TYR A 369 -19.82 -19.40 -3.68
CA TYR A 369 -20.76 -19.66 -4.79
C TYR A 369 -20.36 -18.90 -6.06
N VAL A 370 -19.81 -17.69 -5.91
CA VAL A 370 -19.29 -16.87 -7.01
C VAL A 370 -18.19 -17.59 -7.81
N TYR A 371 -17.46 -18.49 -7.17
CA TYR A 371 -16.40 -19.31 -7.77
C TYR A 371 -16.79 -20.78 -7.95
N ASN A 372 -18.07 -21.11 -7.85
CA ASN A 372 -18.56 -22.49 -7.87
C ASN A 372 -17.87 -23.38 -6.80
N GLY A 373 -17.60 -22.81 -5.63
CA GLY A 373 -16.97 -23.47 -4.50
C GLY A 373 -15.45 -23.66 -4.60
N LYS A 374 -14.79 -23.02 -5.57
CA LYS A 374 -13.34 -23.10 -5.75
C LYS A 374 -12.78 -21.70 -5.99
N PRO A 375 -11.86 -21.20 -5.14
CA PRO A 375 -11.21 -19.92 -5.39
C PRO A 375 -10.51 -19.94 -6.75
N PRO A 376 -10.51 -18.82 -7.50
CA PRO A 376 -9.90 -18.73 -8.83
C PRO A 376 -8.38 -18.79 -8.80
N ILE A 377 -7.80 -18.68 -7.61
CA ILE A 377 -6.35 -18.64 -7.37
C ILE A 377 -5.93 -19.72 -6.39
N THR A 378 -4.70 -20.19 -6.52
CA THR A 378 -4.02 -21.06 -5.56
C THR A 378 -3.00 -20.27 -4.75
N GLU A 379 -2.49 -20.84 -3.65
CA GLU A 379 -1.38 -20.22 -2.91
C GLU A 379 -0.19 -19.99 -3.85
N GLY A 380 0.28 -18.74 -3.91
CA GLY A 380 1.37 -18.33 -4.80
C GLY A 380 2.75 -18.76 -4.30
N HIS A 381 3.73 -18.60 -5.17
CA HIS A 381 5.15 -18.73 -4.86
C HIS A 381 5.84 -17.38 -5.02
N MET A 382 5.36 -16.40 -4.26
CA MET A 382 5.86 -15.03 -4.32
C MET A 382 7.36 -14.98 -3.98
N GLN A 383 8.14 -14.37 -4.85
CA GLN A 383 9.55 -14.12 -4.62
C GLN A 383 9.73 -12.96 -3.62
N MET A 384 10.60 -13.15 -2.63
CA MET A 384 11.01 -12.07 -1.73
C MET A 384 12.19 -11.30 -2.31
N GLY A 385 11.99 -10.01 -2.60
CA GLY A 385 12.93 -9.16 -3.35
C GLY A 385 12.87 -9.41 -4.87
N ILE A 386 13.14 -8.38 -5.66
CA ILE A 386 13.20 -8.50 -7.14
C ILE A 386 14.47 -9.20 -7.58
N LYS A 387 15.60 -8.83 -6.97
CA LYS A 387 16.92 -9.36 -7.32
C LYS A 387 17.25 -10.55 -6.44
N GLU A 388 17.61 -11.66 -7.08
CA GLU A 388 18.05 -12.86 -6.37
C GLU A 388 19.34 -12.59 -5.58
N VAL A 389 19.39 -13.11 -4.34
CA VAL A 389 20.61 -13.13 -3.53
C VAL A 389 21.42 -14.34 -3.96
N THR A 390 22.59 -14.12 -4.55
CA THR A 390 23.46 -15.21 -5.01
C THR A 390 24.73 -15.30 -4.18
N LEU A 391 25.30 -16.51 -4.09
CA LEU A 391 26.61 -16.76 -3.53
C LEU A 391 27.54 -17.18 -4.65
N THR A 392 28.74 -16.58 -4.71
CA THR A 392 29.74 -16.91 -5.72
C THR A 392 30.96 -17.57 -5.15
N ASP A 393 31.52 -17.04 -4.04
CA ASP A 393 32.78 -17.51 -3.47
C ASP A 393 32.81 -17.39 -1.94
N LEU A 394 33.61 -18.26 -1.32
CA LEU A 394 34.03 -18.19 0.09
C LEU A 394 35.57 -18.19 0.12
N VAL A 395 36.15 -17.11 0.60
CA VAL A 395 37.60 -16.89 0.60
C VAL A 395 38.11 -16.72 2.02
N GLU A 396 39.13 -17.49 2.40
CA GLU A 396 39.86 -17.29 3.66
C GLU A 396 40.79 -16.08 3.56
N ASN A 397 40.68 -15.15 4.50
CA ASN A 397 41.51 -13.96 4.59
C ASN A 397 42.81 -14.23 5.36
N LEU A 398 43.78 -13.35 5.24
CA LEU A 398 45.07 -13.47 5.92
C LEU A 398 44.98 -13.38 7.47
N ASP A 399 43.93 -12.81 7.98
CA ASP A 399 43.60 -12.65 9.41
C ASP A 399 42.75 -13.78 9.96
N GLU A 400 42.66 -14.88 9.20
CA GLU A 400 41.87 -16.06 9.56
C GLU A 400 40.35 -15.81 9.60
N THR A 401 39.81 -14.68 9.11
CA THR A 401 38.39 -14.48 8.83
C THR A 401 38.03 -15.05 7.45
N TYR A 402 36.74 -15.17 7.15
CA TYR A 402 36.28 -15.58 5.80
C TYR A 402 35.45 -14.49 5.19
N SER A 403 35.67 -14.25 3.90
CA SER A 403 34.85 -13.38 3.09
C SER A 403 33.93 -14.21 2.21
N LEU A 404 32.63 -13.99 2.38
CA LEU A 404 31.59 -14.55 1.53
C LEU A 404 31.25 -13.52 0.45
N TYR A 405 31.47 -13.87 -0.82
CA TYR A 405 31.17 -13.05 -1.97
C TYR A 405 29.87 -13.49 -2.64
N GLY A 406 29.16 -12.53 -3.23
CA GLY A 406 27.89 -12.78 -3.91
C GLY A 406 27.28 -11.50 -4.45
N THR A 407 25.97 -11.48 -4.61
CA THR A 407 25.21 -10.32 -5.06
C THR A 407 23.98 -10.06 -4.20
N ASN A 408 23.55 -8.81 -4.16
CA ASN A 408 22.32 -8.34 -3.54
C ASN A 408 22.23 -8.60 -2.02
N PHE A 409 23.38 -8.70 -1.35
CA PHE A 409 23.39 -8.73 0.11
C PHE A 409 22.87 -7.41 0.68
N THR A 410 22.20 -7.50 1.82
CA THR A 410 21.77 -6.34 2.63
C THR A 410 22.23 -6.51 4.07
N LYS A 411 22.15 -5.45 4.87
CA LYS A 411 22.43 -5.53 6.31
C LYS A 411 21.53 -6.52 7.06
N TRP A 412 20.46 -6.99 6.43
CA TRP A 412 19.54 -7.99 6.96
C TRP A 412 19.88 -9.42 6.55
N SER A 413 20.80 -9.60 5.60
CA SER A 413 21.28 -10.92 5.17
C SER A 413 21.85 -11.69 6.36
N LYS A 414 21.51 -12.98 6.44
CA LYS A 414 21.98 -13.90 7.48
C LYS A 414 22.66 -15.08 6.81
N VAL A 415 23.79 -15.48 7.36
CA VAL A 415 24.53 -16.65 6.87
C VAL A 415 24.19 -17.85 7.72
N TYR A 416 23.91 -18.97 7.06
CA TYR A 416 23.68 -20.27 7.68
C TYR A 416 24.65 -21.28 7.09
N ILE A 417 25.22 -22.14 7.94
CA ILE A 417 26.06 -23.28 7.54
C ILE A 417 25.46 -24.51 8.20
N ASN A 418 25.06 -25.51 7.41
CA ASN A 418 24.36 -26.71 7.90
C ASN A 418 23.18 -26.37 8.84
N ASP A 419 22.35 -25.42 8.43
CA ASP A 419 21.18 -24.90 9.16
C ASP A 419 21.50 -24.16 10.47
N GLU A 420 22.77 -23.99 10.84
CA GLU A 420 23.20 -23.18 11.98
C GLU A 420 23.52 -21.74 11.55
N LYS A 421 22.84 -20.77 12.20
CA LYS A 421 23.09 -19.35 11.96
C LYS A 421 24.49 -18.97 12.43
N GLN A 422 25.23 -18.31 11.54
CA GLN A 422 26.58 -17.81 11.82
C GLN A 422 26.56 -16.33 12.22
N GLU A 423 27.51 -15.94 13.04
CA GLU A 423 27.85 -14.54 13.23
C GLU A 423 28.44 -14.02 11.91
N SER A 424 27.98 -12.86 11.47
CA SER A 424 28.41 -12.29 10.21
C SER A 424 28.33 -10.78 10.22
N THR A 425 29.25 -10.11 9.53
CA THR A 425 29.31 -8.67 9.38
C THR A 425 29.04 -8.31 7.91
N PHE A 426 27.96 -7.59 7.67
CA PHE A 426 27.66 -7.02 6.36
C PHE A 426 28.67 -5.91 6.04
N LEU A 427 29.42 -6.02 4.94
CA LEU A 427 30.36 -5.01 4.49
C LEU A 427 29.78 -4.16 3.35
N ASN A 428 29.19 -4.82 2.36
CA ASN A 428 28.48 -4.18 1.24
C ASN A 428 27.59 -5.21 0.54
N ASN A 429 26.93 -4.81 -0.54
CA ASN A 429 26.00 -5.65 -1.28
C ASN A 429 26.62 -6.84 -2.01
N THR A 430 27.94 -6.98 -2.01
CA THR A 430 28.68 -8.10 -2.63
C THR A 430 29.57 -8.85 -1.65
N ARG A 431 29.67 -8.41 -0.38
CA ARG A 431 30.59 -9.03 0.59
C ARG A 431 30.03 -9.03 2.00
N ILE A 432 30.08 -10.21 2.61
CA ILE A 432 29.81 -10.45 4.05
C ILE A 432 31.08 -11.09 4.63
N GLU A 433 31.48 -10.69 5.85
CA GLU A 433 32.57 -11.27 6.60
C GLU A 433 32.09 -12.18 7.71
N LEU A 434 32.77 -13.32 7.86
CA LEU A 434 32.52 -14.32 8.89
C LEU A 434 33.76 -14.46 9.80
N PRO A 435 33.62 -14.50 11.13
CA PRO A 435 34.73 -14.74 12.05
C PRO A 435 35.22 -16.21 11.95
N ASN A 436 36.53 -16.43 12.15
CA ASN A 436 37.21 -17.71 12.02
C ASN A 436 36.64 -18.87 12.87
N SER A 437 35.99 -18.57 13.98
CA SER A 437 35.78 -19.54 15.07
C SER A 437 34.79 -20.67 14.82
N LYS A 438 34.12 -20.73 13.64
CA LYS A 438 32.99 -21.66 13.40
C LYS A 438 32.99 -22.41 12.06
N LEU A 439 33.97 -22.23 11.20
CA LEU A 439 34.08 -22.96 9.94
C LEU A 439 34.96 -24.24 10.03
N LYS A 440 35.27 -24.66 11.24
CA LYS A 440 36.05 -25.91 11.48
C LYS A 440 35.15 -27.11 11.66
#